data_5bd780a5aff03b7fead2916ecd296778
#
_entry.id   5bd780a5aff03b7fead2916ecd296778
#
_cell.length_a   1.000
_cell.length_b   1.000
_cell.length_c   1.000
_cell.angle_alpha   90.00
_cell.angle_beta   90.00
_cell.angle_gamma   90.00
#
_symmetry.space_group_name_H-M   'P 1'
#
loop_
_entity.id
_entity.type
_entity.pdbx_description
1 polymer ?
#
loop_
_entity_poly.entity_id
_entity_poly.type
_entity_poly.pdbx_seq_one_letter_code
_entity_poly.pdbx_strand_id
1 'polypeptide(L)'
;MKDKELAAKFAKEKILPRLAPAFYPYTFFMVDQFYISKASAWSSGYDPEVEQSAYAGYNASLVAYKHFYDMDEAAQYAYSRSVIAILMTKNYTQVKDSEYNDFYQYSQEQYGIYPDYEDTPLEVGFLETFRYDWVRSFYDKKYDLLAYVMEVFALTKEEFDEKYDKELYPL
;
A
#
# COMPACT_ATOMS: atom_id res chain seq x y z
N MET A 1 -18.65 3.94 -16.66
CA MET A 1 -18.28 5.21 -16.02
C MET A 1 -19.43 6.19 -16.20
N LYS A 2 -20.10 6.52 -15.11
CA LYS A 2 -21.33 7.35 -15.15
C LYS A 2 -21.02 8.85 -15.24
N ASP A 3 -19.89 9.29 -14.71
CA ASP A 3 -19.52 10.71 -14.67
C ASP A 3 -18.04 10.91 -15.02
N LYS A 4 -17.79 11.30 -16.25
CA LYS A 4 -16.43 11.54 -16.76
C LYS A 4 -15.81 12.82 -16.20
N GLU A 5 -16.63 13.79 -15.87
CA GLU A 5 -16.15 15.09 -15.34
C GLU A 5 -15.66 14.92 -13.91
N LEU A 6 -16.42 14.21 -13.07
CA LEU A 6 -16.00 13.88 -11.70
C LEU A 6 -14.74 13.03 -11.69
N ALA A 7 -14.64 12.02 -12.55
CA ALA A 7 -13.44 11.21 -12.69
C ALA A 7 -12.21 12.05 -13.06
N ALA A 8 -12.35 12.92 -14.06
CA ALA A 8 -11.27 13.82 -14.48
C ALA A 8 -10.91 14.83 -13.38
N LYS A 9 -11.89 15.33 -12.66
CA LYS A 9 -11.69 16.24 -11.52
C LYS A 9 -10.90 15.54 -10.41
N PHE A 10 -11.28 14.33 -10.03
CA PHE A 10 -10.56 13.56 -9.02
C PHE A 10 -9.09 13.36 -9.41
N ALA A 11 -8.81 12.89 -10.62
CA ALA A 11 -7.44 12.71 -11.08
C ALA A 11 -6.63 14.01 -11.05
N LYS A 12 -7.20 15.10 -11.58
CA LYS A 12 -6.50 16.40 -11.71
C LYS A 12 -6.28 17.11 -10.39
N GLU A 13 -7.22 17.05 -9.47
CA GLU A 13 -7.18 17.83 -8.23
C GLU A 13 -6.60 17.06 -7.04
N LYS A 14 -6.77 15.76 -7.03
CA LYS A 14 -6.44 14.94 -5.86
C LYS A 14 -5.24 14.01 -6.06
N ILE A 15 -4.98 13.53 -7.27
CA ILE A 15 -3.91 12.56 -7.54
C ILE A 15 -2.69 13.23 -8.18
N LEU A 16 -2.84 13.80 -9.36
CA LEU A 16 -1.71 14.35 -10.13
C LEU A 16 -0.88 15.41 -9.39
N PRO A 17 -1.45 16.35 -8.63
CA PRO A 17 -0.65 17.35 -7.91
C PRO A 17 0.25 16.78 -6.81
N ARG A 18 -0.03 15.56 -6.36
CA ARG A 18 0.70 14.89 -5.28
C ARG A 18 1.72 13.87 -5.78
N LEU A 19 1.73 13.58 -7.07
CA LEU A 19 2.74 12.75 -7.72
C LEU A 19 3.77 13.65 -8.40
N ALA A 20 5.06 13.35 -8.20
CA ALA A 20 6.07 13.96 -9.03
C ALA A 20 5.90 13.50 -10.50
N PRO A 21 6.14 14.36 -11.49
CA PRO A 21 5.96 13.99 -12.90
C PRO A 21 6.68 12.71 -13.34
N ALA A 22 7.83 12.40 -12.72
CA ALA A 22 8.58 11.18 -12.98
C ALA A 22 7.82 9.89 -12.60
N PHE A 23 6.80 10.00 -11.74
CA PHE A 23 6.00 8.89 -11.27
C PHE A 23 4.62 8.81 -11.92
N TYR A 24 4.34 9.65 -12.91
CA TYR A 24 3.08 9.56 -13.63
C TYR A 24 3.02 8.23 -14.39
N PRO A 25 1.95 7.44 -14.23
CA PRO A 25 1.73 6.31 -15.10
C PRO A 25 1.47 6.81 -16.53
N TYR A 26 1.83 5.99 -17.50
CA TYR A 26 1.60 6.32 -18.91
C TYR A 26 0.10 6.53 -19.19
N THR A 27 -0.76 5.77 -18.52
CA THR A 27 -2.20 5.88 -18.65
C THR A 27 -2.88 5.68 -17.30
N PHE A 28 -3.84 6.56 -16.98
CA PHE A 28 -4.81 6.36 -15.92
C PHE A 28 -6.12 5.84 -16.47
N PHE A 29 -6.57 4.69 -15.97
CA PHE A 29 -7.94 4.23 -16.14
C PHE A 29 -8.75 4.59 -14.90
N MET A 30 -9.61 5.60 -15.06
CA MET A 30 -10.57 5.96 -14.03
C MET A 30 -11.79 5.04 -14.16
N VAL A 31 -12.10 4.32 -13.12
CA VAL A 31 -13.22 3.36 -13.09
C VAL A 31 -14.17 3.67 -11.93
N ASP A 32 -15.44 3.25 -12.06
CA ASP A 32 -16.39 3.44 -10.96
C ASP A 32 -15.95 2.62 -9.74
N GLN A 33 -15.76 1.33 -9.93
CA GLN A 33 -15.32 0.34 -8.95
C GLN A 33 -14.54 -0.76 -9.64
N PHE A 34 -13.68 -1.45 -8.93
CA PHE A 34 -13.12 -2.73 -9.35
C PHE A 34 -12.75 -3.60 -8.15
N TYR A 35 -12.63 -4.88 -8.40
CA TYR A 35 -12.36 -5.89 -7.41
C TYR A 35 -11.20 -6.74 -7.85
N ILE A 36 -10.41 -7.21 -6.90
CA ILE A 36 -9.35 -8.17 -7.14
C ILE A 36 -9.68 -9.42 -6.34
N SER A 37 -9.81 -10.54 -7.06
CA SER A 37 -9.93 -11.86 -6.45
C SER A 37 -8.53 -12.44 -6.24
N LYS A 38 -8.23 -12.93 -5.04
CA LYS A 38 -7.00 -13.65 -4.76
C LYS A 38 -7.24 -15.14 -4.95
N ALA A 39 -6.31 -15.82 -5.62
CA ALA A 39 -6.36 -17.27 -5.69
C ALA A 39 -6.25 -17.86 -4.28
N SER A 40 -7.17 -18.73 -3.91
CA SER A 40 -7.08 -19.45 -2.66
C SER A 40 -6.02 -20.54 -2.75
N ALA A 41 -5.13 -20.59 -1.77
CA ALA A 41 -4.07 -21.60 -1.74
C ALA A 41 -4.59 -23.01 -1.43
N TRP A 42 -5.79 -23.12 -0.86
CA TRP A 42 -6.36 -24.38 -0.33
C TRP A 42 -7.57 -24.88 -1.10
N SER A 43 -8.11 -24.09 -1.99
CA SER A 43 -9.23 -24.48 -2.81
C SER A 43 -8.95 -24.13 -4.25
N SER A 44 -9.59 -24.81 -5.19
CA SER A 44 -9.57 -24.43 -6.60
C SER A 44 -10.39 -23.14 -6.89
N GLY A 45 -10.85 -22.47 -5.83
CA GLY A 45 -11.60 -21.23 -5.89
C GLY A 45 -10.73 -20.00 -5.68
N TYR A 46 -11.38 -18.86 -5.64
CA TYR A 46 -10.81 -17.57 -5.30
C TYR A 46 -11.42 -17.09 -3.99
N ASP A 47 -10.61 -16.37 -3.20
CA ASP A 47 -11.14 -15.64 -2.06
C ASP A 47 -12.18 -14.61 -2.53
N PRO A 48 -13.09 -14.17 -1.65
CA PRO A 48 -14.06 -13.14 -1.99
C PRO A 48 -13.39 -11.94 -2.65
N GLU A 49 -14.09 -11.36 -3.61
CA GLU A 49 -13.65 -10.14 -4.26
C GLU A 49 -13.54 -9.01 -3.23
N VAL A 50 -12.37 -8.37 -3.19
CA VAL A 50 -12.12 -7.22 -2.34
C VAL A 50 -12.10 -5.97 -3.21
N GLU A 51 -12.93 -5.00 -2.86
CA GLU A 51 -12.95 -3.71 -3.55
C GLU A 51 -11.62 -2.98 -3.35
N GLN A 52 -11.08 -2.47 -4.44
CA GLN A 52 -9.79 -1.77 -4.47
C GLN A 52 -9.97 -0.29 -4.79
N SER A 53 -9.18 0.55 -4.16
CA SER A 53 -9.13 1.99 -4.47
C SER A 53 -8.25 2.29 -5.68
N ALA A 54 -7.16 1.55 -5.84
CA ALA A 54 -6.24 1.68 -6.96
C ALA A 54 -5.50 0.37 -7.26
N TYR A 55 -4.92 0.30 -8.44
CA TYR A 55 -4.00 -0.75 -8.85
C TYR A 55 -2.90 -0.17 -9.73
N ALA A 56 -1.65 -0.40 -9.35
CA ALA A 56 -0.48 0.05 -10.11
C ALA A 56 -0.01 -1.05 -11.08
N GLY A 57 -0.45 -0.96 -12.32
CA GLY A 57 0.00 -1.85 -13.39
C GLY A 57 1.29 -1.39 -14.06
N TYR A 58 1.84 -2.17 -14.99
CA TYR A 58 3.12 -1.89 -15.64
C TYR A 58 3.11 -0.60 -16.47
N ASN A 59 2.15 -0.43 -17.37
CA ASN A 59 2.02 0.75 -18.24
C ASN A 59 0.80 1.60 -17.92
N ALA A 60 -0.09 1.12 -17.06
CA ALA A 60 -1.32 1.79 -16.73
C ALA A 60 -1.69 1.56 -15.29
N SER A 61 -2.35 2.51 -14.69
CA SER A 61 -2.91 2.39 -13.35
C SER A 61 -4.43 2.53 -13.40
N LEU A 62 -5.12 1.71 -12.61
CA LEU A 62 -6.55 1.83 -12.38
C LEU A 62 -6.78 2.61 -11.10
N VAL A 63 -7.76 3.50 -11.10
CA VAL A 63 -8.17 4.26 -9.92
C VAL A 63 -9.69 4.28 -9.85
N ALA A 64 -10.24 3.78 -8.75
CA ALA A 64 -11.66 3.84 -8.45
C ALA A 64 -12.03 5.23 -7.92
N TYR A 65 -13.23 5.71 -8.23
CA TYR A 65 -13.66 7.03 -7.76
C TYR A 65 -15.14 7.09 -7.32
N LYS A 66 -15.88 6.01 -7.47
CA LYS A 66 -17.34 5.97 -7.27
C LYS A 66 -17.77 6.51 -5.91
N HIS A 67 -17.09 6.09 -4.85
CA HIS A 67 -17.45 6.46 -3.48
C HIS A 67 -16.76 7.72 -3.00
N PHE A 68 -15.80 8.26 -3.76
CA PHE A 68 -14.99 9.39 -3.31
C PHE A 68 -15.84 10.62 -2.95
N TYR A 69 -16.82 10.95 -3.79
CA TYR A 69 -17.63 12.16 -3.59
C TYR A 69 -18.75 12.02 -2.57
N ASP A 70 -19.00 10.78 -2.10
CA ASP A 70 -19.94 10.49 -1.01
C ASP A 70 -19.27 10.58 0.37
N MET A 71 -17.94 10.70 0.39
CA MET A 71 -17.13 10.80 1.61
C MET A 71 -17.07 12.23 2.12
N ASP A 72 -16.92 12.41 3.43
CA ASP A 72 -16.54 13.69 4.02
C ASP A 72 -15.10 14.09 3.64
N GLU A 73 -14.68 15.30 3.99
CA GLU A 73 -13.38 15.85 3.60
C GLU A 73 -12.20 15.03 4.15
N ALA A 74 -12.29 14.57 5.41
CA ALA A 74 -11.24 13.77 6.04
C ALA A 74 -11.10 12.41 5.35
N ALA A 75 -12.21 11.73 5.07
CA ALA A 75 -12.23 10.46 4.35
C ALA A 75 -11.74 10.62 2.89
N GLN A 76 -12.11 11.72 2.20
CA GLN A 76 -11.57 12.05 0.87
C GLN A 76 -10.05 12.22 0.88
N TYR A 77 -9.54 12.87 1.93
CA TYR A 77 -8.10 13.06 2.11
C TYR A 77 -7.38 11.73 2.31
N ALA A 78 -7.86 10.91 3.24
CA ALA A 78 -7.29 9.58 3.51
C ALA A 78 -7.37 8.66 2.28
N TYR A 79 -8.50 8.64 1.58
CA TYR A 79 -8.67 7.87 0.35
C TYR A 79 -7.67 8.28 -0.73
N SER A 80 -7.49 9.59 -0.95
CA SER A 80 -6.54 10.10 -1.94
C SER A 80 -5.10 9.69 -1.63
N ARG A 81 -4.71 9.69 -0.34
CA ARG A 81 -3.39 9.27 0.10
C ARG A 81 -3.18 7.78 -0.10
N SER A 82 -4.16 6.96 0.23
CA SER A 82 -4.14 5.51 -0.02
C SER A 82 -3.97 5.21 -1.52
N VAL A 83 -4.68 5.92 -2.40
CA VAL A 83 -4.50 5.79 -3.85
C VAL A 83 -3.07 6.12 -4.26
N ILE A 84 -2.51 7.23 -3.77
CA ILE A 84 -1.14 7.63 -4.07
C ILE A 84 -0.14 6.60 -3.56
N ALA A 85 -0.30 6.11 -2.35
CA ALA A 85 0.54 5.06 -1.77
C ALA A 85 0.61 3.83 -2.70
N ILE A 86 -0.54 3.33 -3.15
CA ILE A 86 -0.60 2.20 -4.09
C ILE A 86 0.10 2.53 -5.42
N LEU A 87 -0.11 3.73 -5.96
CA LEU A 87 0.54 4.14 -7.22
C LEU A 87 2.07 4.23 -7.07
N MET A 88 2.55 4.62 -5.90
CA MET A 88 3.99 4.73 -5.62
C MET A 88 4.68 3.38 -5.44
N THR A 89 4.00 2.35 -4.95
CA THR A 89 4.60 1.03 -4.69
C THR A 89 5.36 0.47 -5.90
N LYS A 90 4.81 0.65 -7.09
CA LYS A 90 5.44 0.21 -8.33
C LYS A 90 6.82 0.82 -8.56
N ASN A 91 6.98 2.10 -8.25
CA ASN A 91 8.24 2.81 -8.50
C ASN A 91 9.32 2.33 -7.55
N TYR A 92 8.98 2.15 -6.29
CA TYR A 92 9.94 1.66 -5.29
C TYR A 92 10.38 0.22 -5.56
N THR A 93 9.51 -0.64 -6.08
CA THR A 93 9.87 -2.03 -6.43
C THR A 93 10.75 -2.17 -7.67
N GLN A 94 10.95 -1.10 -8.44
CA GLN A 94 11.83 -1.09 -9.62
C GLN A 94 13.26 -0.62 -9.29
N VAL A 95 13.47 -0.04 -8.12
CA VAL A 95 14.80 0.35 -7.65
C VAL A 95 15.55 -0.91 -7.19
N LYS A 96 16.87 -0.91 -7.37
CA LYS A 96 17.70 -2.04 -6.94
C LYS A 96 17.72 -2.12 -5.41
N ASP A 97 17.68 -3.33 -4.87
CA ASP A 97 17.73 -3.58 -3.42
C ASP A 97 18.93 -2.89 -2.75
N SER A 98 20.07 -2.79 -3.46
CA SER A 98 21.26 -2.13 -2.94
C SER A 98 21.07 -0.65 -2.58
N GLU A 99 20.11 0.02 -3.19
CA GLU A 99 19.77 1.42 -2.87
C GLU A 99 19.03 1.57 -1.53
N TYR A 100 18.54 0.45 -0.99
CA TYR A 100 17.81 0.38 0.27
C TYR A 100 18.59 -0.34 1.39
N ASN A 101 19.89 -0.54 1.24
CA ASN A 101 20.68 -1.27 2.23
C ASN A 101 20.56 -0.68 3.65
N ASP A 102 20.54 0.65 3.76
CA ASP A 102 20.40 1.32 5.05
C ASP A 102 19.04 1.06 5.72
N PHE A 103 17.99 0.87 4.91
CA PHE A 103 16.68 0.46 5.38
C PHE A 103 16.70 -1.01 5.84
N TYR A 104 17.22 -1.90 5.00
CA TYR A 104 17.19 -3.34 5.27
C TYR A 104 18.06 -3.80 6.44
N GLN A 105 19.07 -3.01 6.85
CA GLN A 105 20.01 -3.41 7.88
C GLN A 105 19.36 -3.72 9.23
N TYR A 106 18.23 -3.07 9.55
CA TYR A 106 17.54 -3.24 10.83
C TYR A 106 16.84 -4.59 10.96
N SER A 107 16.33 -5.11 9.86
CA SER A 107 15.58 -6.37 9.83
C SER A 107 16.32 -7.49 9.11
N GLN A 108 17.61 -7.30 8.81
CA GLN A 108 18.37 -8.15 7.88
C GLN A 108 18.36 -9.64 8.27
N GLU A 109 18.44 -9.94 9.57
CA GLU A 109 18.51 -11.31 10.06
C GLU A 109 17.13 -11.97 10.22
N GLN A 110 16.08 -11.21 10.04
CA GLN A 110 14.70 -11.64 10.29
C GLN A 110 13.90 -11.95 9.01
N TYR A 111 14.42 -11.60 7.84
CA TYR A 111 13.69 -11.81 6.58
C TYR A 111 13.37 -13.28 6.32
N GLY A 112 12.08 -13.56 6.15
CA GLY A 112 11.59 -14.92 5.88
C GLY A 112 11.63 -15.87 7.06
N ILE A 113 11.98 -15.40 8.26
CA ILE A 113 11.97 -16.20 9.48
C ILE A 113 10.53 -16.33 9.99
N TYR A 114 10.22 -17.47 10.59
CA TYR A 114 8.98 -17.72 11.32
C TYR A 114 9.14 -17.19 12.75
N PRO A 115 8.46 -16.10 13.14
CA PRO A 115 8.57 -15.58 14.50
C PRO A 115 7.93 -16.54 15.50
N ASP A 116 8.45 -16.54 16.71
CA ASP A 116 7.78 -17.16 17.83
C ASP A 116 6.43 -16.47 18.10
N TYR A 117 5.53 -17.13 18.80
CA TYR A 117 4.16 -16.63 18.96
C TYR A 117 4.08 -15.30 19.73
N GLU A 118 5.10 -15.03 20.54
CA GLU A 118 5.23 -13.83 21.38
C GLU A 118 5.93 -12.67 20.68
N ASP A 119 6.63 -12.93 19.57
CA ASP A 119 7.37 -11.87 18.86
C ASP A 119 6.41 -10.86 18.24
N THR A 120 6.65 -9.59 18.49
CA THR A 120 5.94 -8.51 17.79
C THR A 120 6.75 -8.05 16.59
N PRO A 121 6.11 -7.84 15.43
CA PRO A 121 6.82 -7.41 14.21
C PRO A 121 7.63 -6.14 14.44
N LEU A 122 7.08 -5.18 15.17
CA LEU A 122 7.69 -3.87 15.40
C LEU A 122 9.00 -3.94 16.21
N GLU A 123 9.17 -4.92 17.11
CA GLU A 123 10.41 -5.09 17.88
C GLU A 123 11.61 -5.46 17.02
N VAL A 124 11.36 -6.01 15.83
CA VAL A 124 12.40 -6.42 14.88
C VAL A 124 12.35 -5.62 13.57
N GLY A 125 11.66 -4.49 13.59
CA GLY A 125 11.65 -3.51 12.51
C GLY A 125 10.65 -3.77 11.38
N PHE A 126 9.66 -4.66 11.56
CA PHE A 126 8.58 -4.85 10.58
C PHE A 126 7.31 -4.15 11.03
N LEU A 127 6.58 -3.53 10.11
CA LEU A 127 5.26 -2.97 10.41
C LEU A 127 4.19 -4.06 10.57
N GLU A 128 4.35 -5.18 9.87
CA GLU A 128 3.41 -6.30 9.91
C GLU A 128 4.08 -7.62 9.51
N THR A 129 3.38 -8.74 9.73
CA THR A 129 3.83 -10.07 9.29
C THR A 129 2.94 -10.58 8.16
N PHE A 130 3.53 -11.38 7.28
CA PHE A 130 2.76 -12.20 6.35
C PHE A 130 2.10 -13.35 7.11
N ARG A 131 0.79 -13.48 6.97
CA ARG A 131 0.04 -14.60 7.55
C ARG A 131 -0.50 -15.48 6.44
N TYR A 132 0.00 -16.70 6.43
CA TYR A 132 -0.53 -17.73 5.57
C TYR A 132 -1.19 -18.78 6.43
N ASP A 133 -2.52 -18.78 6.42
CA ASP A 133 -3.33 -19.66 7.27
C ASP A 133 -3.02 -19.48 8.78
N TRP A 134 -2.50 -20.49 9.48
CA TRP A 134 -2.04 -20.39 10.88
C TRP A 134 -0.53 -20.14 11.02
N VAL A 135 0.19 -20.07 9.91
CA VAL A 135 1.62 -19.80 9.91
C VAL A 135 1.87 -18.31 9.74
N ARG A 136 2.63 -17.71 10.65
CA ARG A 136 3.15 -16.33 10.51
C ARG A 136 4.58 -16.42 10.00
N SER A 137 4.97 -15.51 9.13
CA SER A 137 6.37 -15.28 8.78
C SER A 137 6.61 -13.76 8.64
N PHE A 138 7.82 -13.34 8.91
CA PHE A 138 8.22 -12.00 8.55
C PHE A 138 8.28 -11.87 7.03
N TYR A 139 8.00 -10.68 6.54
CA TYR A 139 8.08 -10.40 5.12
C TYR A 139 9.48 -10.64 4.55
N ASP A 140 9.57 -10.86 3.26
CA ASP A 140 10.81 -10.69 2.54
C ASP A 140 11.10 -9.17 2.38
N LYS A 141 12.32 -8.85 1.97
CA LYS A 141 12.79 -7.46 1.80
C LYS A 141 11.84 -6.59 0.98
N LYS A 142 11.27 -7.13 -0.06
CA LYS A 142 10.42 -6.38 -0.98
C LYS A 142 9.06 -6.04 -0.35
N TYR A 143 8.45 -6.98 0.32
CA TYR A 143 7.16 -6.75 0.99
C TYR A 143 7.31 -5.84 2.20
N ASP A 144 8.41 -5.97 2.94
CA ASP A 144 8.74 -5.08 4.05
C ASP A 144 8.88 -3.63 3.57
N LEU A 145 9.68 -3.38 2.55
CA LEU A 145 9.80 -2.05 1.94
C LEU A 145 8.43 -1.51 1.47
N LEU A 146 7.61 -2.35 0.85
CA LEU A 146 6.29 -1.92 0.39
C LEU A 146 5.36 -1.56 1.54
N ALA A 147 5.40 -2.28 2.66
CA ALA A 147 4.62 -1.96 3.85
C ALA A 147 4.96 -0.54 4.35
N TYR A 148 6.25 -0.22 4.48
CA TYR A 148 6.68 1.13 4.86
C TYR A 148 6.31 2.19 3.84
N VAL A 149 6.51 1.95 2.55
CA VAL A 149 6.12 2.88 1.49
C VAL A 149 4.62 3.18 1.55
N MET A 150 3.79 2.16 1.71
CA MET A 150 2.34 2.33 1.85
C MET A 150 1.99 3.23 3.02
N GLU A 151 2.55 2.98 4.19
CA GLU A 151 2.26 3.76 5.40
C GLU A 151 2.76 5.21 5.28
N VAL A 152 3.98 5.43 4.81
CA VAL A 152 4.57 6.78 4.63
C VAL A 152 3.74 7.64 3.67
N PHE A 153 3.18 7.07 2.62
CA PHE A 153 2.31 7.81 1.70
C PHE A 153 0.85 7.88 2.15
N ALA A 154 0.38 6.93 2.95
CA ALA A 154 -0.99 6.88 3.43
C ALA A 154 -1.22 7.70 4.70
N LEU A 155 -0.22 7.89 5.56
CA LEU A 155 -0.35 8.57 6.85
C LEU A 155 0.43 9.88 6.92
N THR A 156 0.01 10.82 7.75
CA THR A 156 0.88 11.91 8.20
C THR A 156 1.89 11.36 9.20
N LYS A 157 2.91 12.17 9.53
CA LYS A 157 3.86 11.77 10.55
C LYS A 157 3.17 11.53 11.91
N GLU A 158 2.25 12.40 12.28
CA GLU A 158 1.50 12.31 13.53
C GLU A 158 0.64 11.04 13.58
N GLU A 159 -0.08 10.72 12.49
CA GLU A 159 -0.88 9.50 12.36
C GLU A 159 0.00 8.24 12.40
N PHE A 160 1.19 8.30 11.78
CA PHE A 160 2.15 7.20 11.82
C PHE A 160 2.69 6.99 13.23
N ASP A 161 3.11 8.07 13.90
CA ASP A 161 3.64 8.03 15.27
C ASP A 161 2.56 7.53 16.26
N GLU A 162 1.28 7.91 16.09
CA GLU A 162 0.18 7.42 16.91
C GLU A 162 -0.11 5.93 16.66
N LYS A 163 -0.07 5.50 15.40
CA LYS A 163 -0.32 4.10 15.01
C LYS A 163 0.79 3.15 15.49
N TYR A 164 2.04 3.64 15.47
CA TYR A 164 3.24 2.88 15.81
C TYR A 164 3.96 3.55 16.98
N ASP A 165 3.27 3.65 18.13
CA ASP A 165 3.75 4.33 19.33
C ASP A 165 5.12 3.83 19.78
N LYS A 166 6.08 4.74 19.81
CA LYS A 166 7.47 4.43 20.19
C LYS A 166 7.67 4.03 21.64
N GLU A 167 6.72 4.35 22.53
CA GLU A 167 6.77 3.91 23.93
C GLU A 167 6.36 2.44 24.07
N LEU A 168 5.44 1.98 23.17
CA LEU A 168 5.05 0.59 23.10
C LEU A 168 6.02 -0.25 22.23
N TYR A 169 6.70 0.39 21.28
CA TYR A 169 7.58 -0.25 20.31
C TYR A 169 8.87 0.57 20.12
N PRO A 170 9.80 0.54 21.10
CA PRO A 170 11.08 1.22 20.95
C PRO A 170 11.89 0.57 19.83
N LEU A 171 12.07 1.30 18.74
CA LEU A 171 12.97 0.95 17.64
C LEU A 171 14.41 1.26 17.99
#